data_626bb7eac430ac07dabbf14f6e1e5875
#
_entry.id   626bb7eac430ac07dabbf14f6e1e5875
#
_cell.length_a   1.000
_cell.length_b   1.000
_cell.length_c   1.000
_cell.angle_alpha   90.00
_cell.angle_beta   90.00
_cell.angle_gamma   90.00
#
_symmetry.space_group_name_H-M   'P 1'
#
loop_
_entity.id
_entity.type
_entity.pdbx_description
1 polymer ?
#
loop_
_entity_poly.entity_id
_entity_poly.type
_entity_poly.pdbx_seq_one_letter_code
_entity_poly.pdbx_strand_id
1 'polypeptide(L)'
;MNITVYSRNRFYETFSKWDVPRDFADPMANYLVYGYEPGGFFTALLANDFFAAIQSSHPANTVEALKCLVGWINDCMPPEAYSNYNRVSEWCRLPEGHRRAILEQYGLIYTEQEEIMLTLRSKSTVEPVLY
;
A
#
# COMPACT_ATOMS: atom_id res chain seq x y z
N MET A 1 -0.64 12.75 -5.11
CA MET A 1 0.79 12.39 -4.98
C MET A 1 1.17 11.49 -6.14
N ASN A 2 2.21 11.87 -6.84
CA ASN A 2 2.72 11.09 -7.97
C ASN A 2 3.96 10.34 -7.53
N ILE A 3 4.00 9.05 -7.83
CA ILE A 3 5.19 8.24 -7.61
C ILE A 3 5.66 7.70 -8.96
N THR A 4 6.95 7.42 -9.06
CA THR A 4 7.52 6.84 -10.26
C THR A 4 7.15 5.37 -10.37
N VAL A 5 7.34 4.80 -11.56
CA VAL A 5 7.19 3.36 -11.76
C VAL A 5 8.12 2.55 -10.85
N TYR A 6 9.28 3.10 -10.52
CA TYR A 6 10.23 2.44 -9.61
C TYR A 6 9.67 2.28 -8.21
N SER A 7 9.09 3.34 -7.65
CA SER A 7 8.42 3.30 -6.35
C SER A 7 7.20 2.40 -6.38
N ARG A 8 6.43 2.45 -7.45
CA ARG A 8 5.27 1.58 -7.64
C ARG A 8 5.68 0.11 -7.62
N ASN A 9 6.72 -0.25 -8.37
CA ASN A 9 7.21 -1.62 -8.40
C ASN A 9 7.71 -2.07 -7.03
N ARG A 10 8.45 -1.20 -6.34
CA ARG A 10 8.91 -1.50 -4.99
C ARG A 10 7.74 -1.78 -4.04
N PHE A 11 6.71 -0.96 -4.12
CA PHE A 11 5.51 -1.13 -3.31
C PHE A 11 4.84 -2.49 -3.57
N TYR A 12 4.64 -2.83 -4.84
CA TYR A 12 4.00 -4.10 -5.22
C TYR A 12 4.85 -5.33 -4.90
N GLU A 13 6.16 -5.21 -4.88
CA GLU A 13 7.05 -6.31 -4.48
C GLU A 13 6.80 -6.73 -3.02
N THR A 14 6.42 -5.81 -2.16
CA THR A 14 6.12 -6.16 -0.76
C THR A 14 4.91 -7.09 -0.66
N PHE A 15 3.93 -6.93 -1.52
CA PHE A 15 2.77 -7.82 -1.56
C PHE A 15 3.14 -9.21 -2.03
N SER A 16 3.99 -9.31 -3.05
CA SER A 16 4.47 -10.61 -3.55
C SER A 16 5.21 -11.40 -2.47
N LYS A 17 5.94 -10.72 -1.64
CA LYS A 17 6.69 -11.31 -0.54
C LYS A 17 5.79 -12.04 0.46
N TRP A 18 4.56 -11.56 0.61
CA TRP A 18 3.56 -12.15 1.51
C TRP A 18 2.51 -12.96 0.77
N ASP A 19 2.69 -13.19 -0.53
CA ASP A 19 1.73 -13.88 -1.40
C ASP A 19 0.33 -13.26 -1.35
N VAL A 20 0.25 -11.94 -1.18
CA VAL A 20 -1.02 -11.22 -1.15
C VAL A 20 -1.60 -11.18 -2.56
N PRO A 21 -2.84 -11.64 -2.76
CA PRO A 21 -3.49 -11.55 -4.08
C PRO A 21 -3.54 -10.12 -4.60
N ARG A 22 -3.36 -9.96 -5.91
CA ARG A 22 -3.35 -8.66 -6.57
C ARG A 22 -4.62 -7.86 -6.33
N ASP A 23 -5.75 -8.56 -6.22
CA ASP A 23 -7.03 -7.93 -5.95
C ASP A 23 -7.04 -7.15 -4.62
N PHE A 24 -6.23 -7.57 -3.65
CA PHE A 24 -6.07 -6.85 -2.39
C PHE A 24 -5.01 -5.75 -2.48
N ALA A 25 -4.00 -5.94 -3.32
CA ALA A 25 -2.88 -5.02 -3.41
C ALA A 25 -3.29 -3.66 -3.97
N ASP A 26 -4.10 -3.64 -5.03
CA ASP A 26 -4.52 -2.39 -5.65
C ASP A 26 -5.30 -1.46 -4.70
N PRO A 27 -6.31 -1.94 -3.96
CA PRO A 27 -6.99 -1.10 -2.97
C PRO A 27 -6.06 -0.60 -1.87
N MET A 28 -5.11 -1.42 -1.43
CA MET A 28 -4.14 -1.00 -0.41
C MET A 28 -3.21 0.08 -0.93
N ALA A 29 -2.73 -0.05 -2.16
CA ALA A 29 -1.91 0.98 -2.80
C ALA A 29 -2.68 2.30 -2.94
N ASN A 30 -3.92 2.24 -3.39
CA ASN A 30 -4.76 3.43 -3.52
C ASN A 30 -5.00 4.12 -2.18
N TYR A 31 -5.20 3.35 -1.14
CA TYR A 31 -5.37 3.87 0.20
C TYR A 31 -4.08 4.52 0.73
N LEU A 32 -2.97 3.80 0.69
CA LEU A 32 -1.73 4.27 1.29
C LEU A 32 -1.10 5.43 0.52
N VAL A 33 -1.06 5.33 -0.80
CA VAL A 33 -0.41 6.34 -1.64
C VAL A 33 -1.30 7.55 -1.85
N TYR A 34 -2.54 7.33 -2.24
CA TYR A 34 -3.42 8.42 -2.66
C TYR A 34 -4.41 8.87 -1.58
N GLY A 35 -4.50 8.15 -0.48
CA GLY A 35 -5.42 8.48 0.59
C GLY A 35 -6.89 8.24 0.25
N TYR A 36 -7.17 7.35 -0.69
CA TYR A 36 -8.53 7.01 -1.05
C TYR A 36 -9.14 6.11 0.03
N GLU A 37 -10.40 6.35 0.34
CA GLU A 37 -11.09 5.49 1.29
C GLU A 37 -11.22 4.08 0.72
N PRO A 38 -10.74 3.06 1.43
CA PRO A 38 -10.92 1.69 1.00
C PRO A 38 -12.38 1.27 1.17
N GLY A 39 -12.80 0.23 0.48
CA GLY A 39 -14.16 -0.30 0.63
C GLY A 39 -14.42 -0.83 2.04
N GLY A 40 -15.69 -1.19 2.31
CA GLY A 40 -16.12 -1.60 3.64
C GLY A 40 -15.32 -2.74 4.26
N PHE A 41 -14.97 -3.74 3.46
CA PHE A 41 -14.15 -4.85 3.92
C PHE A 41 -12.76 -4.38 4.39
N PHE A 42 -12.06 -3.61 3.56
CA PHE A 42 -10.72 -3.15 3.88
C PHE A 42 -10.72 -2.17 5.04
N THR A 43 -11.71 -1.28 5.09
CA THR A 43 -11.84 -0.33 6.20
C THR A 43 -11.99 -1.07 7.52
N ALA A 44 -12.87 -2.06 7.57
CA ALA A 44 -13.09 -2.86 8.78
C ALA A 44 -11.84 -3.67 9.16
N LEU A 45 -11.17 -4.24 8.17
CA LEU A 45 -9.95 -5.02 8.40
C LEU A 45 -8.85 -4.13 8.98
N LEU A 46 -8.62 -2.98 8.36
CA LEU A 46 -7.61 -2.02 8.82
C LEU A 46 -7.94 -1.45 10.20
N ALA A 47 -9.23 -1.30 10.50
CA ALA A 47 -9.68 -0.81 11.80
C ALA A 47 -9.67 -1.87 12.90
N ASN A 48 -9.22 -3.08 12.59
CA ASN A 48 -9.21 -4.22 13.51
C ASN A 48 -10.61 -4.64 13.96
N ASP A 49 -11.58 -4.47 13.09
CA ASP A 49 -12.96 -4.87 13.30
C ASP A 49 -13.22 -6.20 12.56
N PHE A 50 -12.88 -7.28 13.23
CA PHE A 50 -12.88 -8.61 12.64
C PHE A 50 -14.26 -9.04 12.15
N PHE A 51 -15.29 -8.85 12.97
CA PHE A 51 -16.65 -9.26 12.58
C PHE A 51 -17.11 -8.52 11.32
N ALA A 52 -16.96 -7.20 11.30
CA ALA A 52 -17.36 -6.41 10.14
C ALA A 52 -16.54 -6.77 8.90
N ALA A 53 -15.24 -7.03 9.06
CA ALA A 53 -14.38 -7.42 7.96
C ALA A 53 -14.82 -8.76 7.35
N ILE A 54 -15.04 -9.76 8.17
CA ILE A 54 -15.46 -11.09 7.69
C ILE A 54 -16.84 -11.02 7.04
N GLN A 55 -17.78 -10.29 7.64
CA GLN A 55 -19.13 -10.13 7.10
C GLN A 55 -19.12 -9.45 5.74
N SER A 56 -18.23 -8.49 5.53
CA SER A 56 -18.11 -7.73 4.28
C SER A 56 -17.21 -8.40 3.23
N SER A 57 -16.50 -9.46 3.60
CA SER A 57 -15.59 -10.16 2.70
C SER A 57 -16.38 -10.94 1.65
N HIS A 58 -15.89 -10.89 0.41
CA HIS A 58 -16.47 -11.69 -0.67
C HIS A 58 -16.33 -13.17 -0.33
N PRO A 59 -17.40 -13.99 -0.55
CA PRO A 59 -17.34 -15.42 -0.22
C PRO A 59 -16.21 -16.19 -0.92
N ALA A 60 -15.73 -15.69 -2.07
CA ALA A 60 -14.61 -16.32 -2.78
C ALA A 60 -13.26 -16.07 -2.13
N ASN A 61 -13.13 -15.14 -1.19
CA ASN A 61 -11.89 -14.89 -0.49
C ASN A 61 -11.58 -16.05 0.47
N THR A 62 -10.40 -16.63 0.30
CA THR A 62 -9.97 -17.76 1.14
C THR A 62 -9.39 -17.26 2.45
N VAL A 63 -9.38 -18.12 3.45
CA VAL A 63 -8.74 -17.84 4.74
C VAL A 63 -7.24 -17.59 4.53
N GLU A 64 -6.61 -18.35 3.65
CA GLU A 64 -5.18 -18.20 3.32
C GLU A 64 -4.91 -16.82 2.75
N ALA A 65 -5.73 -16.34 1.82
CA ALA A 65 -5.57 -15.01 1.22
C ALA A 65 -5.71 -13.90 2.27
N LEU A 66 -6.69 -14.03 3.15
CA LEU A 66 -6.89 -13.07 4.24
C LEU A 66 -5.72 -13.09 5.22
N LYS A 67 -5.19 -14.26 5.51
CA LYS A 67 -4.04 -14.41 6.39
C LYS A 67 -2.78 -13.77 5.81
N CYS A 68 -2.56 -13.93 4.50
CA CYS A 68 -1.46 -13.27 3.81
C CYS A 68 -1.59 -11.75 3.87
N LEU A 69 -2.80 -11.23 3.66
CA LEU A 69 -3.05 -9.80 3.75
C LEU A 69 -2.80 -9.26 5.16
N VAL A 70 -3.26 -9.95 6.18
CA VAL A 70 -3.01 -9.54 7.58
C VAL A 70 -1.52 -9.58 7.90
N GLY A 71 -0.81 -10.58 7.41
CA GLY A 71 0.65 -10.66 7.56
C GLY A 71 1.35 -9.47 6.93
N TRP A 72 0.94 -9.09 5.74
CA TRP A 72 1.48 -7.91 5.07
C TRP A 72 1.20 -6.63 5.86
N ILE A 73 -0.04 -6.45 6.33
CA ILE A 73 -0.41 -5.28 7.14
C ILE A 73 0.50 -5.17 8.36
N ASN A 74 0.64 -6.27 9.08
CA ASN A 74 1.42 -6.28 10.32
C ASN A 74 2.91 -6.03 10.08
N ASP A 75 3.46 -6.51 8.97
CA ASP A 75 4.89 -6.42 8.67
C ASP A 75 5.29 -5.12 7.96
N CYS A 76 4.48 -4.68 7.01
CA CYS A 76 4.88 -3.62 6.08
C CYS A 76 4.14 -2.30 6.27
N MET A 77 2.92 -2.31 6.78
CA MET A 77 2.10 -1.11 6.83
C MET A 77 2.50 -0.17 7.97
N PRO A 78 2.57 1.15 7.71
CA PRO A 78 2.80 2.10 8.79
C PRO A 78 1.72 2.02 9.87
N PRO A 79 2.08 2.02 11.15
CA PRO A 79 1.09 1.97 12.24
C PRO A 79 0.06 3.11 12.20
N GLU A 80 0.43 4.25 11.64
CA GLU A 80 -0.45 5.40 11.50
C GLU A 80 -1.64 5.12 10.61
N ALA A 81 -1.56 4.08 9.77
CA ALA A 81 -2.57 3.79 8.76
C ALA A 81 -3.54 2.67 9.15
N TYR A 82 -3.36 2.05 10.31
CA TYR A 82 -4.24 0.97 10.74
C TYR A 82 -4.36 0.90 12.26
N SER A 83 -5.20 0.08 12.75
CA SER A 83 -5.52 -0.31 14.13
C SER A 83 -6.92 0.07 14.56
N ASN A 84 -7.46 1.20 14.14
CA ASN A 84 -8.81 1.64 14.48
C ASN A 84 -9.37 2.54 13.39
N TYR A 85 -10.67 2.79 13.46
CA TYR A 85 -11.36 3.62 12.46
C TYR A 85 -10.83 5.05 12.39
N ASN A 86 -10.43 5.61 13.53
CA ASN A 86 -9.85 6.96 13.55
C ASN A 86 -8.56 7.04 12.75
N ARG A 87 -7.66 6.09 12.92
CA ARG A 87 -6.39 6.07 12.17
C ARG A 87 -6.61 5.93 10.68
N VAL A 88 -7.56 5.08 10.28
CA VAL A 88 -7.90 4.91 8.86
C VAL A 88 -8.43 6.22 8.30
N SER A 89 -9.35 6.86 8.99
CA SER A 89 -9.92 8.15 8.58
C SER A 89 -8.87 9.26 8.54
N GLU A 90 -8.02 9.34 9.54
CA GLU A 90 -6.94 10.34 9.61
C GLU A 90 -5.92 10.15 8.49
N TRP A 91 -5.58 8.91 8.17
CA TRP A 91 -4.66 8.64 7.07
C TRP A 91 -5.17 9.23 5.75
N CYS A 92 -6.46 9.05 5.46
CA CYS A 92 -7.07 9.60 4.25
C CYS A 92 -7.05 11.13 4.23
N ARG A 93 -7.04 11.78 5.39
CA ARG A 93 -7.01 13.24 5.51
C ARG A 93 -5.62 13.83 5.56
N LEU A 94 -4.59 13.01 5.74
CA LEU A 94 -3.23 13.53 5.77
C LEU A 94 -2.87 14.21 4.45
N PRO A 95 -2.13 15.34 4.51
CA PRO A 95 -1.56 15.92 3.30
C PRO A 95 -0.66 14.92 2.57
N GLU A 96 -0.63 15.01 1.25
CA GLU A 96 0.17 14.10 0.42
C GLU A 96 1.64 14.02 0.87
N GLY A 97 2.22 15.15 1.21
CA GLY A 97 3.61 15.20 1.65
C GLY A 97 3.86 14.42 2.94
N HIS A 98 2.89 14.41 3.85
CA HIS A 98 2.99 13.64 5.09
C HIS A 98 2.89 12.13 4.81
N ARG A 99 1.93 11.72 3.98
CA ARG A 99 1.81 10.32 3.59
C ARG A 99 3.08 9.84 2.91
N ARG A 100 3.60 10.64 1.98
CA ARG A 100 4.84 10.29 1.28
C ARG A 100 6.00 10.12 2.24
N ALA A 101 6.19 11.03 3.17
CA ALA A 101 7.28 10.96 4.15
C ALA A 101 7.20 9.67 4.98
N ILE A 102 6.00 9.30 5.41
CA ILE A 102 5.79 8.08 6.19
C ILE A 102 6.08 6.84 5.34
N LEU A 103 5.58 6.80 4.10
CA LEU A 103 5.83 5.68 3.20
C LEU A 103 7.31 5.51 2.87
N GLU A 104 8.04 6.62 2.70
CA GLU A 104 9.49 6.61 2.52
C GLU A 104 10.19 6.05 3.75
N GLN A 105 9.78 6.49 4.93
CA GLN A 105 10.36 6.04 6.20
C GLN A 105 10.24 4.52 6.38
N TYR A 106 9.12 3.94 5.97
CA TYR A 106 8.89 2.50 6.07
C TYR A 106 9.41 1.72 4.87
N GLY A 107 10.05 2.41 3.93
CA GLY A 107 10.68 1.75 2.80
C GLY A 107 9.72 1.20 1.76
N LEU A 108 8.48 1.65 1.75
CA LEU A 108 7.47 1.18 0.80
C LEU A 108 7.62 1.83 -0.57
N ILE A 109 8.18 3.03 -0.61
CA ILE A 109 8.51 3.74 -1.85
C ILE A 109 9.91 4.33 -1.72
N TYR A 110 10.51 4.67 -2.86
CA TYR A 110 11.78 5.40 -2.88
C TYR A 110 11.57 6.86 -2.50
N THR A 111 12.59 7.50 -1.95
CA THR A 111 12.59 8.95 -1.75
C THR A 111 12.55 9.66 -3.10
N GLU A 112 12.16 10.93 -3.11
CA GLU A 112 12.14 11.71 -4.33
C GLU A 112 13.51 11.78 -4.98
N GLN A 113 14.56 11.92 -4.17
CA GLN A 113 15.93 11.95 -4.67
C GLN A 113 16.32 10.62 -5.29
N GLU A 114 15.99 9.51 -4.65
CA GLU A 114 16.23 8.19 -5.21
C GLU A 114 15.46 7.99 -6.52
N GLU A 115 14.23 8.47 -6.60
CA GLU A 115 13.43 8.41 -7.83
C GLU A 115 14.10 9.19 -8.96
N ILE A 116 14.63 10.37 -8.67
CA ILE A 116 15.35 11.18 -9.65
C ILE A 116 16.60 10.43 -10.13
N MET A 117 17.36 9.86 -9.22
CA MET A 117 18.56 9.10 -9.56
C MET A 117 18.24 7.89 -10.43
N LEU A 118 17.19 7.15 -10.10
CA LEU A 118 16.77 5.99 -10.88
C LEU A 118 16.30 6.39 -12.28
N THR A 119 15.59 7.51 -12.39
CA THR A 119 15.13 8.04 -13.67
C THR A 119 16.31 8.46 -14.55
N LEU A 120 17.29 9.16 -13.99
CA LEU A 120 18.51 9.54 -14.72
C LEU A 120 19.32 8.34 -15.17
N ARG A 121 19.43 7.33 -14.32
CA ARG A 121 20.11 6.09 -14.63
C ARG A 121 19.44 5.36 -15.79
N SER A 122 18.11 5.32 -15.79
CA SER A 122 17.32 4.72 -16.85
C SER A 122 17.52 5.44 -18.18
N LYS A 123 17.58 6.78 -18.17
CA LYS A 123 17.82 7.60 -19.36
C LYS A 123 19.22 7.47 -19.91
N SER A 124 20.19 7.14 -19.06
CA SER A 124 21.59 6.98 -19.48
C SER A 124 21.86 5.60 -20.07
N THR A 125 20.93 4.66 -19.98
CA THR A 125 21.04 3.35 -20.61
C THR A 125 20.66 3.45 -22.08
N VAL A 126 21.23 2.57 -22.90
CA VAL A 126 21.01 2.57 -24.36
C VAL A 126 19.56 2.25 -24.70
N GLU A 127 18.92 1.45 -23.90
CA GLU A 127 17.54 1.04 -24.11
C GLU A 127 16.62 1.66 -23.04
N PRO A 128 15.67 2.51 -23.45
CA PRO A 128 14.67 3.00 -22.51
C PRO A 128 13.81 1.86 -22.03
N VAL A 129 13.60 1.82 -20.73
CA VAL A 129 12.71 0.84 -20.13
C VAL A 129 11.28 1.32 -20.32
N LEU A 130 10.47 0.55 -21.03
CA LEU A 130 9.07 0.84 -21.21
C LEU A 130 8.24 0.11 -20.16
N TYR A 131 7.43 0.84 -19.49
CA TYR A 131 6.57 0.31 -18.44
C TYR A 131 5.11 0.48 -18.79
#